data_80c8823d5371fd00f7dc6f076ec018f2
#
_entry.id   80c8823d5371fd00f7dc6f076ec018f2
#
_cell.length_a   1.000
_cell.length_b   1.000
_cell.length_c   1.000
_cell.angle_alpha   90.00
_cell.angle_beta   90.00
_cell.angle_gamma   90.00
#
_symmetry.space_group_name_H-M   'P 1'
#
loop_
_entity.id
_entity.type
_entity.pdbx_description
1 polymer ?
#
loop_
_entity_poly.entity_id
_entity_poly.type
_entity_poly.pdbx_seq_one_letter_code
_entity_poly.pdbx_strand_id
1 'polypeptide(L)'
;MSTPPFPRVLVVGSGIAGLTTALAAAGRGLDVVLLSKDVLDETNTVRAQGGIAAMTADLPGGQVRDSVALHVRDTLGAGAGTCDDDAVRVLVQDSAAAITALVQHGVAFDRADGPDSPWVEGLEGAHSVPRILHAGGDATGREIQRALVAATLDAAASGRLDVLRHTMLVDLVADHHGSVRGALVLDGDRLRELRADAVVLATGGAGQLYPHTTNPAVATGDGIAAALRAGAVVADLEFVQFHPTALAAPGCFLVSEAVRGEGAVLRDVTGRRFLEGAHPLAELAPRDVVAREIVRRSLAQGGLPVLLDCTAMTAPAGAGHAEPDTAEHLARRFPTIDAAVRAHGLDWSREPVPVTPAAHYLMGGIATDDRGRTSVPGLYAVGECAATGVHGANRLASNSLLEGAVFGARTAEALAGDLRPDDVRRPHWTRPRPTRAGAAATADLRADGTDRTHPAPTRGVRRHPARLASGGVLTLPDPAGAGVPFDRQAFQAAMWAGAGVLRDGSGLEALVHRLAALRPPGALSRPAVEDRNLLTVGRAVAAAALHRTESRGAHFREDCPVPESVRAGRTFWRRARSAPRNGHLPTPSTYTHNDMFERISAC
;
A
#
# COMPACT_ATOMS: atom_id res chain seq x y z
N MET A 1 16.54 -21.18 30.12
CA MET A 1 16.35 -19.80 29.68
C MET A 1 14.97 -19.38 30.18
N SER A 2 14.88 -18.42 31.10
CA SER A 2 13.60 -17.91 31.58
C SER A 2 12.87 -17.24 30.43
N THR A 3 11.59 -17.55 30.25
CA THR A 3 10.69 -16.86 29.33
C THR A 3 10.79 -15.35 29.64
N PRO A 4 10.95 -14.48 28.64
CA PRO A 4 10.95 -13.04 28.89
C PRO A 4 9.62 -12.65 29.54
N PRO A 5 9.63 -11.71 30.48
CA PRO A 5 8.43 -11.32 31.25
C PRO A 5 7.33 -10.68 30.39
N PHE A 6 7.64 -10.36 29.12
CA PHE A 6 6.71 -9.70 28.20
C PHE A 6 6.58 -10.48 26.89
N PRO A 7 5.36 -10.51 26.28
CA PRO A 7 5.15 -11.15 25.00
C PRO A 7 6.01 -10.51 23.90
N ARG A 8 6.66 -11.37 23.09
CA ARG A 8 7.52 -10.94 22.00
C ARG A 8 6.74 -10.78 20.69
N VAL A 9 6.95 -9.66 20.03
CA VAL A 9 6.35 -9.33 18.73
C VAL A 9 7.45 -9.06 17.70
N LEU A 10 7.39 -9.74 16.55
CA LEU A 10 8.21 -9.40 15.39
C LEU A 10 7.42 -8.44 14.49
N VAL A 11 7.98 -7.26 14.19
CA VAL A 11 7.45 -6.32 13.20
C VAL A 11 8.37 -6.35 11.98
N VAL A 12 7.83 -6.74 10.82
CA VAL A 12 8.60 -6.93 9.59
C VAL A 12 8.32 -5.80 8.60
N GLY A 13 9.30 -4.92 8.43
CA GLY A 13 9.23 -3.75 7.55
C GLY A 13 9.38 -2.44 8.31
N SER A 14 10.17 -1.50 7.74
CA SER A 14 10.57 -0.22 8.34
C SER A 14 9.92 1.01 7.69
N GLY A 15 8.84 0.85 6.91
CA GLY A 15 8.00 1.97 6.46
C GLY A 15 7.14 2.54 7.60
N ILE A 16 6.37 3.60 7.32
CA ILE A 16 5.51 4.29 8.31
C ILE A 16 4.65 3.30 9.11
N ALA A 17 4.04 2.30 8.49
CA ALA A 17 3.18 1.33 9.16
C ALA A 17 3.96 0.47 10.18
N GLY A 18 5.14 -0.02 9.78
CA GLY A 18 5.99 -0.84 10.65
C GLY A 18 6.58 -0.05 11.82
N LEU A 19 7.13 1.14 11.55
CA LEU A 19 7.71 2.01 12.58
C LEU A 19 6.65 2.48 13.58
N THR A 20 5.48 2.90 13.11
CA THR A 20 4.36 3.28 13.99
C THR A 20 3.92 2.10 14.85
N THR A 21 3.78 0.91 14.26
CA THR A 21 3.41 -0.30 15.01
C THR A 21 4.45 -0.65 16.06
N ALA A 22 5.75 -0.63 15.70
CA ALA A 22 6.84 -0.99 16.61
C ALA A 22 6.93 -0.01 17.80
N LEU A 23 6.90 1.30 17.53
CA LEU A 23 6.93 2.33 18.58
C LEU A 23 5.71 2.25 19.49
N ALA A 24 4.52 2.10 18.91
CA ALA A 24 3.29 2.02 19.68
C ALA A 24 3.18 0.72 20.51
N ALA A 25 3.68 -0.41 20.00
CA ALA A 25 3.71 -1.68 20.72
C ALA A 25 4.73 -1.66 21.87
N ALA A 26 5.94 -1.13 21.62
CA ALA A 26 6.97 -0.95 22.64
C ALA A 26 6.49 0.01 23.76
N GLY A 27 5.79 1.09 23.40
CA GLY A 27 5.17 2.02 24.36
C GLY A 27 4.08 1.37 25.23
N ARG A 28 3.55 0.22 24.83
CA ARG A 28 2.58 -0.59 25.60
C ARG A 28 3.22 -1.74 26.39
N GLY A 29 4.55 -1.79 26.43
CA GLY A 29 5.30 -2.78 27.22
C GLY A 29 5.47 -4.14 26.52
N LEU A 30 5.31 -4.24 25.21
CA LEU A 30 5.62 -5.46 24.47
C LEU A 30 7.13 -5.52 24.16
N ASP A 31 7.69 -6.74 24.11
CA ASP A 31 9.06 -7.01 23.66
C ASP A 31 9.06 -7.00 22.11
N VAL A 32 9.54 -5.92 21.51
CA VAL A 32 9.43 -5.70 20.06
C VAL A 32 10.78 -5.89 19.36
N VAL A 33 10.79 -6.70 18.30
CA VAL A 33 11.92 -6.80 17.37
C VAL A 33 11.47 -6.32 16.00
N LEU A 34 12.04 -5.21 15.53
CA LEU A 34 11.81 -4.64 14.20
C LEU A 34 12.82 -5.22 13.21
N LEU A 35 12.32 -5.78 12.10
CA LEU A 35 13.16 -6.30 11.02
C LEU A 35 13.05 -5.41 9.79
N SER A 36 14.18 -5.08 9.19
CA SER A 36 14.26 -4.42 7.88
C SER A 36 15.10 -5.25 6.92
N LYS A 37 14.59 -5.48 5.71
CA LYS A 37 15.30 -6.21 4.64
C LYS A 37 16.56 -5.48 4.17
N ASP A 38 16.56 -4.16 4.32
CA ASP A 38 17.67 -3.28 3.95
C ASP A 38 17.96 -2.28 5.10
N VAL A 39 18.56 -1.14 4.79
CA VAL A 39 18.59 0.01 5.70
C VAL A 39 17.16 0.48 6.02
N LEU A 40 16.98 1.19 7.15
CA LEU A 40 15.64 1.59 7.60
C LEU A 40 14.96 2.57 6.64
N ASP A 41 15.73 3.31 5.83
CA ASP A 41 15.24 4.34 4.93
C ASP A 41 14.94 3.83 3.50
N GLU A 42 15.26 2.58 3.15
CA GLU A 42 14.92 2.05 1.82
C GLU A 42 13.46 1.55 1.81
N THR A 43 12.52 2.50 1.72
CA THR A 43 11.07 2.26 1.85
C THR A 43 10.26 3.05 0.83
N ASN A 44 9.01 2.61 0.55
CA ASN A 44 8.03 3.40 -0.19
C ASN A 44 7.70 4.72 0.51
N THR A 45 7.76 4.76 1.85
CA THR A 45 7.50 5.97 2.64
C THR A 45 8.42 7.11 2.24
N VAL A 46 9.73 6.88 2.13
CA VAL A 46 10.72 7.92 1.72
C VAL A 46 10.39 8.50 0.34
N ARG A 47 9.82 7.71 -0.55
CA ARG A 47 9.50 8.08 -1.94
C ARG A 47 8.17 8.79 -2.09
N ALA A 48 7.38 8.94 -1.03
CA ALA A 48 6.11 9.65 -1.06
C ALA A 48 6.35 11.17 -1.13
N GLN A 49 6.10 11.75 -2.32
CA GLN A 49 6.30 13.17 -2.62
C GLN A 49 5.12 14.04 -2.23
N GLY A 50 3.89 13.52 -2.39
CA GLY A 50 2.65 14.24 -2.09
C GLY A 50 2.59 14.63 -0.62
N GLY A 51 1.56 14.22 0.07
CA GLY A 51 1.42 14.52 1.48
C GLY A 51 0.76 13.38 2.23
N ILE A 52 0.31 13.69 3.42
CA ILE A 52 -0.56 12.83 4.22
C ILE A 52 -1.91 13.51 4.36
N ALA A 53 -2.99 12.79 4.01
CA ALA A 53 -4.34 13.29 4.23
C ALA A 53 -4.63 13.35 5.74
N ALA A 54 -5.19 14.47 6.21
CA ALA A 54 -5.40 14.72 7.61
C ALA A 54 -6.73 15.42 7.88
N MET A 55 -7.38 15.07 8.96
CA MET A 55 -8.47 15.87 9.55
C MET A 55 -7.85 16.90 10.47
N THR A 56 -7.62 18.10 9.95
CA THR A 56 -6.94 19.18 10.68
C THR A 56 -7.90 20.00 11.53
N ALA A 57 -9.21 19.98 11.24
CA ALA A 57 -10.22 20.73 11.99
C ALA A 57 -10.19 20.45 13.52
N ASP A 58 -9.81 19.24 13.90
CA ASP A 58 -9.70 18.82 15.31
C ASP A 58 -8.30 19.04 15.91
N LEU A 59 -7.38 19.69 15.17
CA LEU A 59 -6.00 19.91 15.57
C LEU A 59 -5.75 21.40 15.86
N PRO A 60 -4.83 21.74 16.79
CA PRO A 60 -4.45 23.13 17.06
C PRO A 60 -3.93 23.81 15.78
N GLY A 61 -4.57 24.91 15.35
CA GLY A 61 -4.23 25.64 14.13
C GLY A 61 -4.82 25.06 12.84
N GLY A 62 -5.69 24.06 12.91
CA GLY A 62 -6.40 23.49 11.76
C GLY A 62 -7.53 24.38 11.24
N GLN A 63 -7.90 24.20 9.98
CA GLN A 63 -8.99 24.96 9.34
C GLN A 63 -10.31 24.18 9.38
N VAL A 64 -11.42 24.85 9.70
CA VAL A 64 -12.77 24.26 9.87
C VAL A 64 -13.45 23.92 8.52
N ARG A 65 -12.73 23.84 7.41
CA ARG A 65 -13.32 23.61 6.07
C ARG A 65 -13.58 22.14 5.73
N ASP A 66 -12.99 21.23 6.49
CA ASP A 66 -13.12 19.77 6.27
C ASP A 66 -14.04 19.12 7.32
N SER A 67 -14.47 17.91 7.04
CA SER A 67 -15.25 17.07 7.95
C SER A 67 -15.01 15.58 7.69
N VAL A 68 -15.22 14.76 8.72
CA VAL A 68 -15.21 13.29 8.59
C VAL A 68 -16.10 12.84 7.43
N ALA A 69 -17.29 13.42 7.30
CA ALA A 69 -18.23 13.05 6.23
C ALA A 69 -17.71 13.38 4.83
N LEU A 70 -17.01 14.51 4.65
CA LEU A 70 -16.39 14.88 3.36
C LEU A 70 -15.25 13.94 3.01
N HIS A 71 -14.32 13.67 3.92
CA HIS A 71 -13.18 12.79 3.66
C HIS A 71 -13.63 11.34 3.42
N VAL A 72 -14.61 10.84 4.18
CA VAL A 72 -15.23 9.53 3.94
C VAL A 72 -15.86 9.48 2.55
N ARG A 73 -16.63 10.50 2.15
CA ARG A 73 -17.27 10.56 0.83
C ARG A 73 -16.24 10.54 -0.30
N ASP A 74 -15.18 11.34 -0.20
CA ASP A 74 -14.12 11.43 -1.20
C ASP A 74 -13.38 10.08 -1.33
N THR A 75 -13.09 9.41 -0.19
CA THR A 75 -12.44 8.10 -0.18
C THR A 75 -13.32 7.02 -0.82
N LEU A 76 -14.61 6.97 -0.46
CA LEU A 76 -15.58 6.02 -1.04
C LEU A 76 -15.76 6.27 -2.54
N GLY A 77 -15.81 7.54 -2.96
CA GLY A 77 -15.91 7.94 -4.36
C GLY A 77 -14.70 7.46 -5.17
N ALA A 78 -13.49 7.70 -4.68
CA ALA A 78 -12.26 7.26 -5.32
C ALA A 78 -12.15 5.73 -5.42
N GLY A 79 -12.62 5.00 -4.38
CA GLY A 79 -12.55 3.54 -4.29
C GLY A 79 -13.53 2.79 -5.19
N ALA A 80 -14.32 3.50 -6.01
CA ALA A 80 -15.18 2.96 -7.06
C ALA A 80 -16.15 1.85 -6.59
N GLY A 81 -16.70 1.98 -5.38
CA GLY A 81 -17.75 1.12 -4.83
C GLY A 81 -17.29 -0.22 -4.26
N THR A 82 -15.99 -0.41 -4.01
CA THR A 82 -15.43 -1.63 -3.38
C THR A 82 -14.77 -1.38 -2.03
N CYS A 83 -14.80 -0.15 -1.52
CA CYS A 83 -14.35 0.15 -0.17
C CYS A 83 -15.18 -0.58 0.89
N ASP A 84 -14.58 -0.81 2.04
CA ASP A 84 -15.26 -1.14 3.27
C ASP A 84 -15.58 0.16 4.02
N ASP A 85 -16.86 0.52 4.11
CA ASP A 85 -17.31 1.78 4.70
C ASP A 85 -16.88 1.93 6.16
N ASP A 86 -16.86 0.83 6.94
CA ASP A 86 -16.45 0.85 8.33
C ASP A 86 -14.93 1.10 8.43
N ALA A 87 -14.12 0.48 7.56
CA ALA A 87 -12.68 0.71 7.51
C ALA A 87 -12.34 2.15 7.11
N VAL A 88 -13.07 2.72 6.14
CA VAL A 88 -12.89 4.12 5.72
C VAL A 88 -13.24 5.07 6.87
N ARG A 89 -14.35 4.82 7.60
CA ARG A 89 -14.72 5.65 8.77
C ARG A 89 -13.66 5.59 9.86
N VAL A 90 -13.13 4.40 10.14
CA VAL A 90 -12.03 4.20 11.11
C VAL A 90 -10.81 5.02 10.69
N LEU A 91 -10.37 4.92 9.42
CA LEU A 91 -9.24 5.70 8.91
C LEU A 91 -9.41 7.19 9.18
N VAL A 92 -10.57 7.74 8.83
CA VAL A 92 -10.80 9.18 8.89
C VAL A 92 -10.99 9.66 10.33
N GLN A 93 -11.72 8.92 11.15
CA GLN A 93 -11.96 9.28 12.56
C GLN A 93 -10.68 9.28 13.39
N ASP A 94 -9.75 8.33 13.14
CA ASP A 94 -8.51 8.23 13.90
C ASP A 94 -7.38 9.10 13.30
N SER A 95 -7.64 9.85 12.21
CA SER A 95 -6.61 10.60 11.48
C SER A 95 -5.95 11.68 12.33
N ALA A 96 -6.72 12.47 13.08
CA ALA A 96 -6.18 13.53 13.94
C ALA A 96 -5.23 12.98 15.01
N ALA A 97 -5.58 11.85 15.63
CA ALA A 97 -4.72 11.18 16.61
C ALA A 97 -3.43 10.65 15.96
N ALA A 98 -3.52 10.11 14.75
CA ALA A 98 -2.36 9.63 14.01
C ALA A 98 -1.39 10.78 13.64
N ILE A 99 -1.90 11.91 13.16
CA ILE A 99 -1.09 13.09 12.87
C ILE A 99 -0.44 13.64 14.15
N THR A 100 -1.19 13.72 15.24
CA THR A 100 -0.65 14.13 16.55
C THR A 100 0.52 13.24 16.99
N ALA A 101 0.39 11.92 16.83
CA ALA A 101 1.46 10.98 17.17
C ALA A 101 2.70 11.16 16.28
N LEU A 102 2.52 11.41 14.98
CA LEU A 102 3.63 11.71 14.07
C LEU A 102 4.37 12.98 14.49
N VAL A 103 3.66 14.06 14.85
CA VAL A 103 4.25 15.30 15.37
C VAL A 103 5.00 15.05 16.69
N GLN A 104 4.43 14.26 17.60
CA GLN A 104 5.10 13.87 18.85
C GLN A 104 6.39 13.06 18.62
N HIS A 105 6.49 12.31 17.52
CA HIS A 105 7.70 11.64 17.09
C HIS A 105 8.67 12.55 16.31
N GLY A 106 8.36 13.85 16.18
CA GLY A 106 9.25 14.84 15.61
C GLY A 106 9.10 15.07 14.11
N VAL A 107 7.93 14.72 13.53
CA VAL A 107 7.59 15.11 12.14
C VAL A 107 7.27 16.59 12.09
N ALA A 108 7.97 17.33 11.25
CA ALA A 108 7.77 18.76 11.02
C ALA A 108 6.99 18.97 9.71
N PHE A 109 5.67 19.16 9.82
CA PHE A 109 4.83 19.54 8.68
C PHE A 109 4.96 21.04 8.39
N ASP A 110 4.80 21.44 7.13
CA ASP A 110 4.92 22.82 6.66
C ASP A 110 3.84 23.72 7.30
N ARG A 111 4.26 24.91 7.74
CA ARG A 111 3.41 25.96 8.34
C ARG A 111 3.57 27.28 7.60
N ALA A 112 2.55 28.14 7.67
CA ALA A 112 2.56 29.40 6.93
C ALA A 112 3.70 30.33 7.34
N ASP A 113 3.83 30.65 8.65
CA ASP A 113 4.74 31.69 9.15
C ASP A 113 5.49 31.30 10.44
N GLY A 114 5.83 30.04 10.62
CA GLY A 114 6.57 29.57 11.81
C GLY A 114 5.81 28.56 12.68
N PRO A 115 6.38 28.10 13.80
CA PRO A 115 5.93 26.92 14.52
C PRO A 115 4.51 27.00 15.10
N ASP A 116 4.02 28.20 15.39
CA ASP A 116 2.67 28.40 15.98
C ASP A 116 1.61 28.81 14.94
N SER A 117 2.01 28.95 13.66
CA SER A 117 1.07 29.31 12.59
C SER A 117 0.24 28.11 12.13
N PRO A 118 -0.89 28.36 11.43
CA PRO A 118 -1.68 27.30 10.81
C PRO A 118 -0.84 26.43 9.86
N TRP A 119 -1.21 25.18 9.77
CA TRP A 119 -0.59 24.26 8.80
C TRP A 119 -0.96 24.66 7.36
N VAL A 120 -0.04 24.44 6.45
CA VAL A 120 -0.27 24.62 5.01
C VAL A 120 -0.95 23.35 4.49
N GLU A 121 -2.21 23.49 4.06
CA GLU A 121 -3.00 22.42 3.51
C GLU A 121 -3.03 22.48 1.99
N GLY A 122 -2.67 21.38 1.35
CA GLY A 122 -2.74 21.20 -0.09
C GLY A 122 -4.01 20.51 -0.55
N LEU A 123 -4.33 20.68 -1.84
CA LEU A 123 -5.40 19.99 -2.55
C LEU A 123 -4.78 19.04 -3.57
N GLU A 124 -5.17 17.75 -3.51
CA GLU A 124 -4.82 16.76 -4.52
C GLU A 124 -6.08 16.28 -5.26
N GLY A 125 -5.87 15.61 -6.40
CA GLY A 125 -6.96 15.11 -7.24
C GLY A 125 -7.93 14.21 -6.47
N ALA A 126 -9.22 14.33 -6.77
CA ALA A 126 -10.35 13.65 -6.15
C ALA A 126 -10.63 14.01 -4.67
N HIS A 127 -9.89 14.93 -4.05
CA HIS A 127 -10.27 15.56 -2.79
C HIS A 127 -11.19 16.75 -3.04
N SER A 128 -12.26 16.87 -2.26
CA SER A 128 -13.23 17.97 -2.39
C SER A 128 -12.78 19.27 -1.69
N VAL A 129 -11.83 19.17 -0.75
CA VAL A 129 -11.27 20.30 0.00
C VAL A 129 -9.78 20.08 0.27
N PRO A 130 -8.99 21.16 0.49
CA PRO A 130 -7.62 21.03 0.98
C PRO A 130 -7.60 20.32 2.34
N ARG A 131 -6.78 19.24 2.42
CA ARG A 131 -6.56 18.48 3.66
C ARG A 131 -5.21 17.76 3.69
N ILE A 132 -4.35 18.03 2.72
CA ILE A 132 -3.10 17.32 2.57
C ILE A 132 -2.00 18.12 3.28
N LEU A 133 -1.40 17.55 4.33
CA LEU A 133 -0.23 18.12 4.99
C LEU A 133 1.03 17.70 4.24
N HIS A 134 1.89 18.70 4.01
CA HIS A 134 3.19 18.52 3.35
C HIS A 134 4.33 18.76 4.35
N ALA A 135 5.53 18.30 3.98
CA ALA A 135 6.77 18.62 4.68
C ALA A 135 7.89 18.80 3.65
N GLY A 136 8.58 19.96 3.71
CA GLY A 136 9.67 20.29 2.80
C GLY A 136 9.24 20.32 1.32
N GLY A 137 8.04 20.83 1.02
CA GLY A 137 7.47 20.90 -0.32
C GLY A 137 6.98 19.53 -0.82
N ASP A 138 7.83 18.80 -1.57
CA ASP A 138 7.55 17.47 -2.12
C ASP A 138 8.36 16.35 -1.46
N ALA A 139 8.70 16.51 -0.14
CA ALA A 139 9.53 15.58 0.60
C ALA A 139 8.85 14.98 1.84
N THR A 140 7.51 14.99 1.90
CA THR A 140 6.72 14.61 3.09
C THR A 140 7.07 13.22 3.62
N GLY A 141 7.15 12.22 2.74
CA GLY A 141 7.50 10.86 3.14
C GLY A 141 8.91 10.74 3.71
N ARG A 142 9.87 11.52 3.19
CA ARG A 142 11.24 11.56 3.70
C ARG A 142 11.30 12.12 5.12
N GLU A 143 10.55 13.19 5.40
CA GLU A 143 10.49 13.80 6.73
C GLU A 143 9.81 12.86 7.74
N ILE A 144 8.69 12.25 7.38
CA ILE A 144 8.02 11.25 8.22
C ILE A 144 8.96 10.09 8.55
N GLN A 145 9.65 9.56 7.54
CA GLN A 145 10.59 8.46 7.72
C GLN A 145 11.76 8.86 8.62
N ARG A 146 12.35 10.03 8.38
CA ARG A 146 13.44 10.58 9.22
C ARG A 146 13.07 10.61 10.69
N ALA A 147 11.90 11.20 10.99
CA ALA A 147 11.43 11.36 12.35
C ALA A 147 11.14 10.01 13.03
N LEU A 148 10.43 9.10 12.34
CA LEU A 148 10.10 7.79 12.89
C LEU A 148 11.33 6.89 13.07
N VAL A 149 12.30 6.96 12.16
CA VAL A 149 13.58 6.24 12.30
C VAL A 149 14.36 6.78 13.50
N ALA A 150 14.45 8.10 13.66
CA ALA A 150 15.11 8.70 14.83
C ALA A 150 14.45 8.23 16.14
N ALA A 151 13.12 8.32 16.25
CA ALA A 151 12.38 7.86 17.42
C ALA A 151 12.58 6.33 17.69
N THR A 152 12.65 5.53 16.63
CA THR A 152 12.91 4.09 16.74
C THR A 152 14.30 3.79 17.23
N LEU A 153 15.33 4.49 16.75
CA LEU A 153 16.71 4.33 17.20
C LEU A 153 16.90 4.80 18.64
N ASP A 154 16.22 5.86 19.06
CA ASP A 154 16.20 6.31 20.47
C ASP A 154 15.49 5.29 21.38
N ALA A 155 14.43 4.67 20.91
CA ALA A 155 13.75 3.59 21.60
C ALA A 155 14.66 2.35 21.72
N ALA A 156 15.42 2.02 20.66
CA ALA A 156 16.37 0.91 20.68
C ALA A 156 17.55 1.20 21.62
N ALA A 157 18.13 2.40 21.59
CA ALA A 157 19.21 2.81 22.48
C ALA A 157 18.81 2.77 23.96
N SER A 158 17.53 3.00 24.26
CA SER A 158 16.97 2.88 25.63
C SER A 158 16.48 1.45 25.98
N GLY A 159 16.72 0.46 25.13
CA GLY A 159 16.37 -0.94 25.36
C GLY A 159 14.88 -1.24 25.32
N ARG A 160 14.06 -0.36 24.69
CA ARG A 160 12.63 -0.54 24.58
C ARG A 160 12.19 -1.40 23.41
N LEU A 161 13.06 -1.57 22.39
CA LEU A 161 12.88 -2.46 21.25
C LEU A 161 14.24 -2.83 20.65
N ASP A 162 14.29 -3.89 19.84
CA ASP A 162 15.44 -4.30 19.05
C ASP A 162 15.24 -4.01 17.56
N VAL A 163 16.33 -3.69 16.85
CA VAL A 163 16.32 -3.42 15.40
C VAL A 163 17.30 -4.35 14.67
N LEU A 164 16.80 -5.17 13.76
CA LEU A 164 17.58 -6.03 12.87
C LEU A 164 17.49 -5.50 11.44
N ARG A 165 18.59 -4.89 10.96
CA ARG A 165 18.74 -4.42 9.57
C ARG A 165 19.32 -5.52 8.70
N HIS A 166 19.17 -5.40 7.37
CA HIS A 166 19.65 -6.38 6.38
C HIS A 166 19.15 -7.81 6.67
N THR A 167 17.96 -7.90 7.30
CA THR A 167 17.34 -9.16 7.71
C THR A 167 16.04 -9.35 6.95
N MET A 168 16.06 -10.24 5.96
CA MET A 168 14.93 -10.49 5.06
C MET A 168 14.01 -11.58 5.60
N LEU A 169 12.70 -11.36 5.57
CA LEU A 169 11.69 -12.40 5.79
C LEU A 169 11.75 -13.42 4.64
N VAL A 170 11.99 -14.68 4.98
CA VAL A 170 11.93 -15.81 4.04
C VAL A 170 10.57 -16.49 4.08
N ASP A 171 10.11 -16.85 5.31
CA ASP A 171 8.81 -17.47 5.52
C ASP A 171 8.31 -17.27 6.96
N LEU A 172 7.07 -17.66 7.23
CA LEU A 172 6.48 -17.67 8.57
C LEU A 172 6.61 -19.04 9.21
N VAL A 173 6.87 -19.06 10.52
CA VAL A 173 6.95 -20.30 11.32
C VAL A 173 5.63 -20.46 12.06
N ALA A 174 4.94 -21.59 11.82
CA ALA A 174 3.67 -21.92 12.47
C ALA A 174 3.83 -23.10 13.44
N ASP A 175 3.01 -23.11 14.49
CA ASP A 175 2.88 -24.27 15.38
C ASP A 175 1.98 -25.37 14.75
N HIS A 176 1.85 -26.51 15.44
CA HIS A 176 1.03 -27.64 14.97
C HIS A 176 -0.48 -27.33 14.87
N HIS A 177 -0.94 -26.22 15.44
CA HIS A 177 -2.31 -25.73 15.31
C HIS A 177 -2.46 -24.75 14.12
N GLY A 178 -1.36 -24.43 13.41
CA GLY A 178 -1.33 -23.46 12.33
C GLY A 178 -1.29 -22.01 12.78
N SER A 179 -1.01 -21.74 14.06
CA SER A 179 -0.79 -20.38 14.56
C SER A 179 0.64 -19.95 14.30
N VAL A 180 0.85 -18.72 13.81
CA VAL A 180 2.18 -18.17 13.58
C VAL A 180 2.87 -17.90 14.92
N ARG A 181 4.12 -18.40 15.05
CA ARG A 181 4.96 -18.35 16.24
C ARG A 181 6.36 -17.84 15.94
N GLY A 182 6.53 -17.15 14.83
CA GLY A 182 7.81 -16.59 14.44
C GLY A 182 8.00 -16.46 12.95
N ALA A 183 9.22 -16.21 12.55
CA ALA A 183 9.62 -16.04 11.17
C ALA A 183 10.95 -16.73 10.90
N LEU A 184 11.09 -17.28 9.70
CA LEU A 184 12.34 -17.71 9.12
C LEU A 184 12.92 -16.51 8.35
N VAL A 185 14.13 -16.09 8.68
CA VAL A 185 14.76 -14.91 8.13
C VAL A 185 16.14 -15.21 7.55
N LEU A 186 16.53 -14.45 6.55
CA LEU A 186 17.87 -14.44 5.99
C LEU A 186 18.62 -13.22 6.53
N ASP A 187 19.65 -13.47 7.34
CA ASP A 187 20.55 -12.48 7.93
C ASP A 187 21.92 -12.60 7.23
N GLY A 188 22.16 -11.73 6.25
CA GLY A 188 23.21 -11.98 5.25
C GLY A 188 22.92 -13.27 4.48
N ASP A 189 23.85 -14.24 4.54
CA ASP A 189 23.69 -15.57 3.92
C ASP A 189 23.25 -16.65 4.94
N ARG A 190 22.85 -16.25 6.15
CA ARG A 190 22.49 -17.19 7.22
C ARG A 190 20.99 -17.24 7.42
N LEU A 191 20.43 -18.44 7.27
CA LEU A 191 19.05 -18.69 7.62
C LEU A 191 18.91 -18.82 9.14
N ARG A 192 17.96 -18.06 9.72
CA ARG A 192 17.69 -18.04 11.17
C ARG A 192 16.20 -18.11 11.44
N GLU A 193 15.81 -18.86 12.46
CA GLU A 193 14.47 -18.84 13.00
C GLU A 193 14.39 -17.81 14.16
N LEU A 194 13.47 -16.88 14.06
CA LEU A 194 13.14 -15.93 15.12
C LEU A 194 11.77 -16.28 15.69
N ARG A 195 11.73 -16.68 16.96
CA ARG A 195 10.47 -17.02 17.65
C ARG A 195 9.82 -15.79 18.25
N ALA A 196 8.49 -15.75 18.20
CA ALA A 196 7.66 -14.70 18.75
C ALA A 196 6.25 -15.20 19.06
N ASP A 197 5.51 -14.47 19.88
CA ASP A 197 4.11 -14.74 20.18
C ASP A 197 3.19 -14.22 19.08
N ALA A 198 3.63 -13.19 18.34
CA ALA A 198 2.96 -12.67 17.17
C ALA A 198 3.95 -12.10 16.13
N VAL A 199 3.53 -12.09 14.86
CA VAL A 199 4.25 -11.46 13.75
C VAL A 199 3.35 -10.45 13.07
N VAL A 200 3.86 -9.22 12.88
CA VAL A 200 3.20 -8.15 12.12
C VAL A 200 3.95 -7.96 10.80
N LEU A 201 3.25 -8.16 9.68
CA LEU A 201 3.77 -7.87 8.35
C LEU A 201 3.46 -6.42 7.99
N ALA A 202 4.51 -5.63 7.75
CA ALA A 202 4.47 -4.23 7.31
C ALA A 202 5.41 -4.01 6.12
N THR A 203 5.46 -5.01 5.23
CA THR A 203 6.50 -5.19 4.21
C THR A 203 6.30 -4.36 2.95
N GLY A 204 5.25 -3.52 2.89
CA GLY A 204 4.89 -2.76 1.71
C GLY A 204 4.32 -3.62 0.59
N GLY A 205 4.16 -3.02 -0.59
CA GLY A 205 3.54 -3.65 -1.75
C GLY A 205 4.49 -4.48 -2.61
N ALA A 206 4.14 -4.59 -3.89
CA ALA A 206 4.80 -5.45 -4.86
C ALA A 206 5.05 -4.73 -6.20
N GLY A 207 5.51 -3.46 -6.17
CA GLY A 207 5.72 -2.67 -7.40
C GLY A 207 6.71 -3.32 -8.36
N GLN A 208 7.66 -4.11 -7.85
CA GLN A 208 8.62 -4.86 -8.67
C GLN A 208 8.01 -6.02 -9.48
N LEU A 209 6.68 -6.21 -9.43
CA LEU A 209 5.96 -7.04 -10.42
C LEU A 209 6.06 -6.48 -11.83
N TYR A 210 6.34 -5.19 -12.00
CA TYR A 210 6.32 -4.47 -13.28
C TYR A 210 7.66 -3.82 -13.60
N PRO A 211 8.01 -3.65 -14.89
CA PRO A 211 9.28 -3.03 -15.28
C PRO A 211 9.30 -1.53 -15.01
N HIS A 212 8.12 -0.87 -15.04
CA HIS A 212 7.96 0.54 -14.74
C HIS A 212 7.27 0.67 -13.37
N THR A 213 8.01 1.13 -12.38
CA THR A 213 7.49 1.31 -11.01
C THR A 213 8.17 2.48 -10.31
N THR A 214 7.40 3.22 -9.52
CA THR A 214 7.90 4.28 -8.63
C THR A 214 8.42 3.73 -7.30
N ASN A 215 8.24 2.41 -7.08
CA ASN A 215 8.63 1.76 -5.84
C ASN A 215 10.12 1.42 -5.81
N PRO A 216 10.76 1.36 -4.62
CA PRO A 216 12.13 0.91 -4.47
C PRO A 216 12.30 -0.57 -4.86
N ALA A 217 13.55 -0.96 -5.12
CA ALA A 217 13.90 -2.33 -5.49
C ALA A 217 13.47 -3.38 -4.45
N VAL A 218 13.32 -2.97 -3.20
CA VAL A 218 12.89 -3.83 -2.08
C VAL A 218 11.39 -4.18 -2.10
N ALA A 219 10.57 -3.54 -2.94
CA ALA A 219 9.11 -3.76 -2.99
C ALA A 219 8.74 -5.01 -3.80
N THR A 220 9.03 -6.19 -3.26
CA THR A 220 8.93 -7.50 -3.93
C THR A 220 7.78 -8.39 -3.41
N GLY A 221 6.87 -7.84 -2.58
CA GLY A 221 5.67 -8.55 -2.10
C GLY A 221 5.94 -9.63 -1.05
N ASP A 222 7.05 -9.53 -0.32
CA ASP A 222 7.56 -10.61 0.55
C ASP A 222 6.55 -11.04 1.62
N GLY A 223 5.91 -10.09 2.31
CA GLY A 223 4.91 -10.40 3.33
C GLY A 223 3.66 -11.03 2.75
N ILE A 224 3.19 -10.57 1.59
CA ILE A 224 2.01 -11.14 0.91
C ILE A 224 2.31 -12.58 0.50
N ALA A 225 3.48 -12.83 -0.08
CA ALA A 225 3.90 -14.19 -0.48
C ALA A 225 4.04 -15.13 0.73
N ALA A 226 4.67 -14.68 1.82
CA ALA A 226 4.82 -15.46 3.05
C ALA A 226 3.46 -15.76 3.70
N ALA A 227 2.55 -14.77 3.74
CA ALA A 227 1.20 -14.94 4.27
C ALA A 227 0.37 -15.95 3.44
N LEU A 228 0.47 -15.90 2.10
CA LEU A 228 -0.15 -16.89 1.21
C LEU A 228 0.36 -18.31 1.48
N ARG A 229 1.68 -18.47 1.67
CA ARG A 229 2.27 -19.77 2.00
C ARG A 229 1.81 -20.28 3.37
N ALA A 230 1.63 -19.38 4.33
CA ALA A 230 1.06 -19.69 5.65
C ALA A 230 -0.46 -19.96 5.63
N GLY A 231 -1.13 -19.84 4.47
CA GLY A 231 -2.56 -20.09 4.31
C GLY A 231 -3.46 -18.90 4.68
N ALA A 232 -2.91 -17.72 4.83
CA ALA A 232 -3.69 -16.51 5.05
C ALA A 232 -4.57 -16.18 3.84
N VAL A 233 -5.74 -15.60 4.11
CA VAL A 233 -6.60 -15.03 3.07
C VAL A 233 -6.00 -13.72 2.59
N VAL A 234 -5.93 -13.54 1.28
CA VAL A 234 -5.60 -12.27 0.61
C VAL A 234 -6.83 -11.73 -0.10
N ALA A 235 -6.87 -10.44 -0.39
CA ALA A 235 -8.01 -9.80 -1.04
C ALA A 235 -7.56 -8.78 -2.09
N ASP A 236 -8.39 -8.61 -3.12
CA ASP A 236 -8.36 -7.46 -4.03
C ASP A 236 -7.04 -7.28 -4.81
N LEU A 237 -6.30 -8.37 -5.07
CA LEU A 237 -4.96 -8.33 -5.68
C LEU A 237 -4.97 -7.84 -7.14
N GLU A 238 -6.11 -7.86 -7.83
CA GLU A 238 -6.28 -7.31 -9.17
C GLU A 238 -6.17 -5.79 -9.24
N PHE A 239 -6.31 -5.10 -8.11
CA PHE A 239 -6.27 -3.64 -8.04
C PHE A 239 -4.85 -3.13 -7.78
N VAL A 240 -4.12 -2.89 -8.86
CA VAL A 240 -2.80 -2.25 -8.88
C VAL A 240 -2.96 -0.85 -9.47
N GLN A 241 -2.71 0.19 -8.67
CA GLN A 241 -2.73 1.57 -9.14
C GLN A 241 -1.45 1.90 -9.87
N PHE A 242 -1.57 2.37 -11.11
CA PHE A 242 -0.47 2.95 -11.86
C PHE A 242 -0.51 4.46 -11.70
N HIS A 243 0.60 5.07 -11.24
CA HIS A 243 0.72 6.51 -11.25
C HIS A 243 0.87 7.00 -12.68
N PRO A 244 0.10 7.99 -13.13
CA PRO A 244 0.11 8.42 -14.53
C PRO A 244 1.46 8.97 -14.98
N THR A 245 2.12 9.73 -14.12
CA THR A 245 3.29 10.54 -14.45
C THR A 245 4.51 10.12 -13.63
N ALA A 246 5.30 9.19 -14.17
CA ALA A 246 6.69 8.95 -13.79
C ALA A 246 7.58 9.37 -14.95
N LEU A 247 8.80 9.88 -14.70
CA LEU A 247 9.75 10.18 -15.76
C LEU A 247 9.99 8.91 -16.59
N ALA A 248 9.87 9.03 -17.89
CA ALA A 248 10.18 7.95 -18.84
C ALA A 248 11.71 7.85 -19.02
N ALA A 249 12.41 7.64 -17.91
CA ALA A 249 13.85 7.55 -17.77
C ALA A 249 14.21 6.42 -16.80
N PRO A 250 15.46 5.94 -16.75
CA PRO A 250 15.89 4.94 -15.78
C PRO A 250 15.52 5.32 -14.35
N GLY A 251 14.93 4.39 -13.59
CA GLY A 251 14.48 4.62 -12.22
C GLY A 251 13.03 5.10 -12.09
N CYS A 252 12.35 5.45 -13.18
CA CYS A 252 10.91 5.82 -13.20
C CYS A 252 10.55 6.79 -12.06
N PHE A 253 11.31 7.90 -11.93
CA PHE A 253 11.13 8.85 -10.83
C PHE A 253 9.71 9.42 -10.85
N LEU A 254 9.05 9.41 -9.70
CA LEU A 254 7.69 9.93 -9.56
C LEU A 254 7.65 11.43 -9.83
N VAL A 255 6.76 11.88 -10.72
CA VAL A 255 6.35 13.28 -10.84
C VAL A 255 4.96 13.41 -10.23
N SER A 256 4.89 14.02 -9.06
CA SER A 256 3.68 14.11 -8.23
C SER A 256 2.47 14.65 -8.99
N GLU A 257 1.30 14.21 -8.58
CA GLU A 257 0.01 14.73 -9.06
C GLU A 257 -0.16 16.21 -8.79
N ALA A 258 0.46 16.73 -7.73
CA ALA A 258 0.45 18.14 -7.40
C ALA A 258 0.96 19.03 -8.55
N VAL A 259 1.91 18.55 -9.36
CA VAL A 259 2.40 19.27 -10.56
C VAL A 259 1.27 19.52 -11.57
N ARG A 260 0.41 18.51 -11.79
CA ARG A 260 -0.80 18.67 -12.64
C ARG A 260 -1.85 19.52 -11.93
N GLY A 261 -1.96 19.41 -10.62
CA GLY A 261 -2.82 20.26 -9.78
C GLY A 261 -2.47 21.75 -9.88
N GLU A 262 -1.21 22.07 -10.10
CA GLU A 262 -0.72 23.44 -10.27
C GLU A 262 -0.64 23.91 -11.74
N GLY A 263 -1.21 23.13 -12.69
CA GLY A 263 -1.45 23.59 -14.05
C GLY A 263 -0.62 22.92 -15.15
N ALA A 264 0.24 21.94 -14.85
CA ALA A 264 0.93 21.19 -15.89
C ALA A 264 -0.06 20.39 -16.76
N VAL A 265 0.20 20.31 -18.06
CA VAL A 265 -0.68 19.66 -19.02
C VAL A 265 0.02 18.48 -19.73
N LEU A 266 -0.75 17.51 -20.19
CA LEU A 266 -0.25 16.33 -20.89
C LEU A 266 -0.44 16.49 -22.41
N ARG A 267 0.67 16.32 -23.16
CA ARG A 267 0.70 16.43 -24.61
C ARG A 267 1.17 15.14 -25.28
N ASP A 268 0.66 14.89 -26.45
CA ASP A 268 1.22 13.87 -27.34
C ASP A 268 2.43 14.40 -28.12
N VAL A 269 3.07 13.54 -28.92
CA VAL A 269 4.25 13.91 -29.72
C VAL A 269 3.99 15.00 -30.76
N THR A 270 2.70 15.30 -31.07
CA THR A 270 2.33 16.40 -31.97
C THR A 270 2.09 17.71 -31.24
N GLY A 271 2.23 17.74 -29.90
CA GLY A 271 1.94 18.88 -29.05
C GLY A 271 0.47 19.04 -28.64
N ARG A 272 -0.41 18.12 -29.07
CA ARG A 272 -1.85 18.19 -28.74
C ARG A 272 -2.09 17.76 -27.30
N ARG A 273 -2.88 18.56 -26.57
CA ARG A 273 -3.42 18.22 -25.25
C ARG A 273 -4.58 17.23 -25.40
N PHE A 274 -4.35 15.96 -25.07
CA PHE A 274 -5.27 14.88 -25.43
C PHE A 274 -6.32 14.55 -24.35
N LEU A 275 -6.15 15.03 -23.11
CA LEU A 275 -7.08 14.73 -22.01
C LEU A 275 -8.35 15.58 -22.03
N GLU A 276 -8.36 16.74 -22.70
CA GLU A 276 -9.53 17.62 -22.81
C GLU A 276 -10.77 16.92 -23.41
N GLY A 277 -10.55 15.96 -24.30
CA GLY A 277 -11.65 15.19 -24.90
C GLY A 277 -11.95 13.87 -24.20
N ALA A 278 -11.17 13.47 -23.21
CA ALA A 278 -11.26 12.17 -22.54
C ALA A 278 -12.07 12.22 -21.23
N HIS A 279 -11.96 13.32 -20.49
CA HIS A 279 -12.65 13.46 -19.20
C HIS A 279 -12.92 14.94 -18.87
N PRO A 280 -14.07 15.29 -18.23
CA PRO A 280 -14.41 16.68 -17.90
C PRO A 280 -13.35 17.40 -17.03
N LEU A 281 -12.64 16.66 -16.16
CA LEU A 281 -11.59 17.18 -15.32
C LEU A 281 -10.19 17.17 -15.99
N ALA A 282 -10.09 16.71 -17.24
CA ALA A 282 -8.83 16.61 -18.00
C ALA A 282 -7.67 16.04 -17.16
N GLU A 283 -6.60 16.79 -16.92
CA GLU A 283 -5.42 16.37 -16.15
C GLU A 283 -5.69 16.10 -14.66
N LEU A 284 -6.81 16.60 -14.13
CA LEU A 284 -7.26 16.37 -12.75
C LEU A 284 -8.22 15.17 -12.63
N ALA A 285 -8.43 14.43 -13.71
CA ALA A 285 -9.19 13.19 -13.68
C ALA A 285 -8.55 12.16 -12.73
N PRO A 286 -9.31 11.17 -12.23
CA PRO A 286 -8.77 10.08 -11.41
C PRO A 286 -7.56 9.40 -12.07
N ARG A 287 -6.59 8.96 -11.26
CA ARG A 287 -5.31 8.40 -11.72
C ARG A 287 -5.46 7.28 -12.73
N ASP A 288 -6.43 6.40 -12.51
CA ASP A 288 -6.71 5.27 -13.40
C ASP A 288 -7.17 5.75 -14.79
N VAL A 289 -7.97 6.82 -14.86
CA VAL A 289 -8.40 7.42 -16.14
C VAL A 289 -7.21 8.01 -16.88
N VAL A 290 -6.42 8.85 -16.20
CA VAL A 290 -5.26 9.50 -16.82
C VAL A 290 -4.23 8.47 -17.28
N ALA A 291 -3.94 7.44 -16.46
CA ALA A 291 -3.00 6.38 -16.83
C ALA A 291 -3.46 5.60 -18.07
N ARG A 292 -4.75 5.27 -18.18
CA ARG A 292 -5.31 4.60 -19.36
C ARG A 292 -5.16 5.44 -20.63
N GLU A 293 -5.48 6.71 -20.55
CA GLU A 293 -5.38 7.61 -21.71
C GLU A 293 -3.92 7.81 -22.15
N ILE A 294 -2.98 7.89 -21.21
CA ILE A 294 -1.54 7.93 -21.53
C ILE A 294 -1.12 6.65 -22.27
N VAL A 295 -1.50 5.46 -21.78
CA VAL A 295 -1.14 4.20 -22.44
C VAL A 295 -1.75 4.12 -23.83
N ARG A 296 -3.03 4.47 -24.01
CA ARG A 296 -3.68 4.50 -25.32
C ARG A 296 -2.98 5.45 -26.27
N ARG A 297 -2.62 6.63 -25.79
CA ARG A 297 -1.89 7.62 -26.60
C ARG A 297 -0.50 7.13 -26.96
N SER A 298 0.24 6.56 -26.00
CA SER A 298 1.55 5.97 -26.25
C SER A 298 1.48 4.88 -27.34
N LEU A 299 0.52 3.96 -27.25
CA LEU A 299 0.31 2.93 -28.27
C LEU A 299 0.00 3.53 -29.64
N ALA A 300 -0.87 4.56 -29.70
CA ALA A 300 -1.24 5.23 -30.95
C ALA A 300 -0.07 5.99 -31.61
N GLN A 301 0.96 6.35 -30.85
CA GLN A 301 2.17 7.03 -31.35
C GLN A 301 3.40 6.11 -31.39
N GLY A 302 3.17 4.79 -31.56
CA GLY A 302 4.25 3.80 -31.78
C GLY A 302 5.05 3.46 -30.54
N GLY A 303 4.46 3.60 -29.34
CA GLY A 303 5.10 3.30 -28.05
C GLY A 303 5.94 4.44 -27.48
N LEU A 304 5.98 5.59 -28.13
CA LEU A 304 6.67 6.77 -27.59
C LEU A 304 5.96 7.29 -26.33
N PRO A 305 6.69 7.80 -25.32
CA PRO A 305 6.10 8.40 -24.13
C PRO A 305 5.29 9.65 -24.49
N VAL A 306 4.33 10.01 -23.64
CA VAL A 306 3.68 11.32 -23.69
C VAL A 306 4.55 12.36 -22.98
N LEU A 307 4.23 13.62 -23.15
CA LEU A 307 5.01 14.74 -22.65
C LEU A 307 4.21 15.48 -21.58
N LEU A 308 4.83 15.74 -20.41
CA LEU A 308 4.31 16.63 -19.38
C LEU A 308 4.89 18.02 -19.60
N ASP A 309 4.02 18.98 -19.87
CA ASP A 309 4.37 20.37 -20.18
C ASP A 309 4.12 21.26 -18.95
N CYS A 310 5.20 21.74 -18.36
CA CYS A 310 5.23 22.67 -17.23
C CYS A 310 5.64 24.09 -17.65
N THR A 311 5.89 24.34 -18.93
CA THR A 311 6.51 25.59 -19.43
C THR A 311 5.66 26.85 -19.21
N ALA A 312 4.35 26.67 -19.04
CA ALA A 312 3.41 27.76 -18.78
C ALA A 312 3.03 27.91 -17.30
N MET A 313 3.67 27.16 -16.40
CA MET A 313 3.37 27.25 -14.96
C MET A 313 4.01 28.51 -14.36
N THR A 314 3.16 29.38 -13.82
CA THR A 314 3.58 30.58 -13.10
C THR A 314 3.04 30.55 -11.67
N ALA A 315 3.73 31.24 -10.74
CA ALA A 315 3.19 31.39 -9.39
C ALA A 315 1.84 32.10 -9.41
N PRO A 316 0.89 31.76 -8.51
CA PRO A 316 -0.38 32.49 -8.40
C PRO A 316 -0.11 33.97 -8.19
N ALA A 317 -0.73 34.84 -9.00
CA ALA A 317 -0.65 36.30 -8.83
C ALA A 317 -1.23 36.68 -7.48
N GLY A 318 -0.40 37.27 -6.58
CA GLY A 318 -0.90 37.67 -5.27
C GLY A 318 0.06 38.28 -4.26
N ALA A 319 1.36 38.31 -4.52
CA ALA A 319 2.34 38.76 -3.53
C ALA A 319 3.31 39.82 -4.09
N GLY A 320 2.85 40.92 -4.67
CA GLY A 320 3.62 42.19 -4.81
C GLY A 320 5.05 42.15 -5.38
N HIS A 321 5.49 41.00 -5.89
CA HIS A 321 6.79 40.77 -6.52
C HIS A 321 6.60 40.47 -8.00
N ALA A 322 7.57 40.83 -8.83
CA ALA A 322 7.63 40.44 -10.23
C ALA A 322 7.33 38.95 -10.34
N GLU A 323 6.52 38.53 -11.34
CA GLU A 323 6.17 37.14 -11.54
C GLU A 323 7.45 36.28 -11.47
N PRO A 324 7.54 35.30 -10.53
CA PRO A 324 8.73 34.47 -10.46
C PRO A 324 8.82 33.68 -11.76
N ASP A 325 10.02 33.55 -12.32
CA ASP A 325 10.32 32.71 -13.46
C ASP A 325 9.81 31.27 -13.20
N THR A 326 9.26 30.63 -14.20
CA THR A 326 8.79 29.22 -14.14
C THR A 326 9.83 28.31 -13.49
N ALA A 327 11.12 28.50 -13.80
CA ALA A 327 12.21 27.70 -13.24
C ALA A 327 12.32 27.90 -11.70
N GLU A 328 12.23 29.13 -11.21
CA GLU A 328 12.27 29.44 -9.78
C GLU A 328 11.04 28.88 -9.06
N HIS A 329 9.86 29.00 -9.66
CA HIS A 329 8.62 28.45 -9.13
C HIS A 329 8.72 26.92 -8.97
N LEU A 330 9.12 26.20 -10.02
CA LEU A 330 9.26 24.74 -10.03
C LEU A 330 10.30 24.26 -9.02
N ALA A 331 11.47 24.89 -8.96
CA ALA A 331 12.54 24.52 -8.03
C ALA A 331 12.15 24.76 -6.55
N ARG A 332 11.39 25.82 -6.26
CA ARG A 332 10.92 26.12 -4.91
C ARG A 332 9.78 25.19 -4.48
N ARG A 333 8.82 24.95 -5.37
CA ARG A 333 7.60 24.19 -5.07
C ARG A 333 7.80 22.67 -5.11
N PHE A 334 8.66 22.20 -6.00
CA PHE A 334 8.94 20.80 -6.25
C PHE A 334 10.44 20.50 -6.28
N PRO A 335 11.17 20.77 -5.17
CA PRO A 335 12.64 20.72 -5.18
C PRO A 335 13.20 19.33 -5.49
N THR A 336 12.53 18.24 -5.06
CA THR A 336 13.01 16.89 -5.32
C THR A 336 12.76 16.45 -6.76
N ILE A 337 11.63 16.89 -7.34
CA ILE A 337 11.29 16.60 -8.75
C ILE A 337 12.21 17.42 -9.65
N ASP A 338 12.41 18.71 -9.38
CA ASP A 338 13.32 19.57 -10.16
C ASP A 338 14.74 18.97 -10.20
N ALA A 339 15.27 18.58 -9.04
CA ALA A 339 16.57 17.93 -8.96
C ALA A 339 16.64 16.64 -9.77
N ALA A 340 15.60 15.79 -9.72
CA ALA A 340 15.56 14.54 -10.48
C ALA A 340 15.46 14.78 -11.99
N VAL A 341 14.63 15.72 -12.44
CA VAL A 341 14.51 16.09 -13.85
C VAL A 341 15.86 16.59 -14.40
N ARG A 342 16.52 17.51 -13.67
CA ARG A 342 17.84 18.04 -14.03
C ARG A 342 18.93 16.96 -14.03
N ALA A 343 18.88 16.00 -13.11
CA ALA A 343 19.83 14.88 -13.08
C ALA A 343 19.76 14.00 -14.33
N HIS A 344 18.61 14.00 -15.05
CA HIS A 344 18.45 13.33 -16.35
C HIS A 344 18.77 14.24 -17.55
N GLY A 345 19.31 15.45 -17.31
CA GLY A 345 19.68 16.39 -18.36
C GLY A 345 18.49 17.13 -18.99
N LEU A 346 17.33 17.15 -18.31
CA LEU A 346 16.11 17.81 -18.79
C LEU A 346 15.89 19.14 -18.07
N ASP A 347 15.23 20.08 -18.73
CA ASP A 347 14.81 21.37 -18.14
C ASP A 347 13.30 21.57 -18.36
N TRP A 348 12.50 21.13 -17.39
CA TRP A 348 11.04 21.16 -17.46
C TRP A 348 10.42 22.56 -17.37
N SER A 349 11.25 23.59 -17.11
CA SER A 349 10.80 24.97 -17.21
C SER A 349 10.81 25.50 -18.65
N ARG A 350 11.55 24.83 -19.56
CA ARG A 350 11.77 25.27 -20.95
C ARG A 350 11.21 24.31 -21.98
N GLU A 351 11.11 23.03 -21.65
CA GLU A 351 10.64 21.99 -22.56
C GLU A 351 9.77 20.97 -21.85
N PRO A 352 8.76 20.40 -22.52
CA PRO A 352 7.98 19.30 -21.97
C PRO A 352 8.84 18.06 -21.74
N VAL A 353 8.62 17.36 -20.60
CA VAL A 353 9.42 16.20 -20.20
C VAL A 353 8.67 14.89 -20.46
N PRO A 354 9.36 13.81 -20.91
CA PRO A 354 8.73 12.54 -21.22
C PRO A 354 8.27 11.85 -19.92
N VAL A 355 7.00 11.39 -19.91
CA VAL A 355 6.40 10.66 -18.79
C VAL A 355 5.68 9.41 -19.25
N THR A 356 5.59 8.42 -18.35
CA THR A 356 4.93 7.13 -18.57
C THR A 356 4.20 6.70 -17.30
N PRO A 357 3.11 5.93 -17.39
CA PRO A 357 2.52 5.29 -16.22
C PRO A 357 3.49 4.27 -15.60
N ALA A 358 3.50 4.21 -14.28
CA ALA A 358 4.33 3.28 -13.52
C ALA A 358 3.55 2.66 -12.36
N ALA A 359 3.77 1.37 -12.06
CA ALA A 359 3.17 0.72 -10.89
C ALA A 359 3.55 1.48 -9.62
N HIS A 360 2.54 1.82 -8.82
CA HIS A 360 2.69 2.78 -7.73
C HIS A 360 2.20 2.25 -6.40
N TYR A 361 1.01 1.63 -6.37
CA TYR A 361 0.39 1.15 -5.13
C TYR A 361 -0.47 -0.09 -5.38
N LEU A 362 -0.35 -1.10 -4.52
CA LEU A 362 -1.20 -2.29 -4.52
C LEU A 362 -2.30 -2.10 -3.47
N MET A 363 -3.57 -1.92 -3.90
CA MET A 363 -4.70 -1.78 -2.98
C MET A 363 -5.10 -3.09 -2.31
N GLY A 364 -4.85 -4.20 -2.99
CA GLY A 364 -5.00 -5.54 -2.44
C GLY A 364 -3.83 -5.98 -1.56
N GLY A 365 -3.98 -7.11 -0.90
CA GLY A 365 -2.96 -7.67 -0.01
C GLY A 365 -3.53 -8.70 0.96
N ILE A 366 -2.92 -8.85 2.12
CA ILE A 366 -3.35 -9.73 3.19
C ILE A 366 -4.65 -9.19 3.80
N ALA A 367 -5.73 -9.96 3.76
CA ALA A 367 -7.02 -9.54 4.31
C ALA A 367 -6.94 -9.38 5.84
N THR A 368 -7.32 -8.21 6.33
CA THR A 368 -7.30 -7.88 7.76
C THR A 368 -8.65 -7.36 8.25
N ASP A 369 -8.86 -7.40 9.57
CA ASP A 369 -9.86 -6.60 10.24
C ASP A 369 -9.33 -5.17 10.51
N ASP A 370 -10.14 -4.33 11.17
CA ASP A 370 -9.82 -2.95 11.55
C ASP A 370 -8.72 -2.83 12.63
N ARG A 371 -8.19 -3.96 13.10
CA ARG A 371 -7.12 -4.08 14.10
C ARG A 371 -5.89 -4.85 13.56
N GLY A 372 -5.81 -5.01 12.25
CA GLY A 372 -4.69 -5.68 11.57
C GLY A 372 -4.62 -7.19 11.75
N ARG A 373 -5.61 -7.85 12.39
CA ARG A 373 -5.63 -9.31 12.53
C ARG A 373 -5.91 -9.97 11.19
N THR A 374 -5.18 -11.01 10.87
CA THR A 374 -5.39 -11.81 9.66
C THR A 374 -6.25 -13.05 9.92
N SER A 375 -6.52 -13.84 8.88
CA SER A 375 -7.20 -15.13 9.00
C SER A 375 -6.35 -16.23 9.67
N VAL A 376 -5.07 -15.97 9.93
CA VAL A 376 -4.14 -16.89 10.59
C VAL A 376 -3.84 -16.39 12.00
N PRO A 377 -4.09 -17.18 13.06
CA PRO A 377 -3.80 -16.78 14.43
C PRO A 377 -2.32 -16.45 14.63
N GLY A 378 -2.03 -15.40 15.40
CA GLY A 378 -0.68 -14.91 15.65
C GLY A 378 -0.05 -14.12 14.50
N LEU A 379 -0.78 -13.94 13.38
CA LEU A 379 -0.36 -13.16 12.24
C LEU A 379 -1.20 -11.90 12.10
N TYR A 380 -0.52 -10.76 11.96
CA TYR A 380 -1.09 -9.43 11.70
C TYR A 380 -0.48 -8.84 10.43
N ALA A 381 -1.18 -7.89 9.81
CA ALA A 381 -0.66 -7.15 8.67
C ALA A 381 -1.14 -5.70 8.68
N VAL A 382 -0.27 -4.76 8.27
CA VAL A 382 -0.52 -3.32 8.25
C VAL A 382 0.14 -2.63 7.06
N GLY A 383 -0.39 -1.47 6.68
CA GLY A 383 0.09 -0.70 5.54
C GLY A 383 -0.12 -1.44 4.22
N GLU A 384 0.63 -1.10 3.19
CA GLU A 384 0.40 -1.54 1.81
C GLU A 384 0.40 -3.07 1.59
N CYS A 385 0.99 -3.88 2.47
CA CYS A 385 0.85 -5.35 2.35
C CYS A 385 -0.49 -5.88 2.86
N ALA A 386 -1.29 -5.05 3.54
CA ALA A 386 -2.61 -5.39 4.07
C ALA A 386 -3.72 -4.90 3.13
N ALA A 387 -4.80 -5.66 3.05
CA ALA A 387 -6.05 -5.28 2.39
C ALA A 387 -7.10 -4.95 3.45
N THR A 388 -7.04 -3.74 3.99
CA THR A 388 -7.97 -3.22 5.00
C THR A 388 -9.38 -2.99 4.46
N GLY A 389 -9.47 -2.72 3.15
CA GLY A 389 -10.71 -2.32 2.48
C GLY A 389 -10.89 -0.81 2.35
N VAL A 390 -9.96 -0.01 2.87
CA VAL A 390 -10.02 1.46 2.77
C VAL A 390 -9.97 1.94 1.32
N HIS A 391 -9.09 1.36 0.50
CA HIS A 391 -8.78 1.90 -0.81
C HIS A 391 -9.70 1.43 -1.94
N GLY A 392 -10.45 0.36 -1.72
CA GLY A 392 -11.31 -0.19 -2.77
C GLY A 392 -10.55 -0.51 -4.05
N ALA A 393 -11.16 -0.20 -5.19
CA ALA A 393 -10.57 -0.47 -6.51
C ALA A 393 -9.59 0.62 -7.00
N ASN A 394 -9.53 1.77 -6.32
CA ASN A 394 -8.62 2.86 -6.67
C ASN A 394 -8.38 3.75 -5.45
N ARG A 395 -7.14 3.92 -5.06
CA ARG A 395 -6.74 4.64 -3.85
C ARG A 395 -6.88 6.15 -4.03
N LEU A 396 -7.54 6.82 -3.08
CA LEU A 396 -7.48 8.27 -2.97
C LEU A 396 -6.05 8.70 -2.62
N ALA A 397 -5.55 9.74 -3.27
CA ALA A 397 -4.20 10.27 -3.04
C ALA A 397 -3.98 10.59 -1.55
N SER A 398 -2.76 10.43 -1.06
CA SER A 398 -2.33 10.75 0.31
C SER A 398 -3.00 9.97 1.46
N ASN A 399 -3.94 9.04 1.19
CA ASN A 399 -4.52 8.16 2.21
C ASN A 399 -3.59 7.02 2.64
N SER A 400 -2.58 6.62 1.83
CA SER A 400 -1.74 5.47 2.15
C SER A 400 -0.81 5.68 3.35
N LEU A 401 -0.23 6.89 3.49
CA LEU A 401 0.55 7.23 4.67
C LEU A 401 -0.33 7.28 5.93
N LEU A 402 -1.52 7.85 5.79
CA LEU A 402 -2.50 7.89 6.88
C LEU A 402 -2.93 6.47 7.30
N GLU A 403 -3.19 5.58 6.34
CA GLU A 403 -3.51 4.17 6.61
C GLU A 403 -2.40 3.50 7.43
N GLY A 404 -1.14 3.67 7.01
CA GLY A 404 0.00 3.11 7.74
C GLY A 404 0.09 3.59 9.18
N ALA A 405 -0.16 4.87 9.44
CA ALA A 405 -0.14 5.45 10.78
C ALA A 405 -1.33 4.98 11.63
N VAL A 406 -2.55 5.07 11.11
CA VAL A 406 -3.79 4.71 11.84
C VAL A 406 -3.82 3.22 12.17
N PHE A 407 -3.72 2.36 11.15
CA PHE A 407 -3.83 0.91 11.37
C PHE A 407 -2.59 0.33 12.06
N GLY A 408 -1.42 0.96 11.92
CA GLY A 408 -0.24 0.62 12.72
C GLY A 408 -0.47 0.80 14.22
N ALA A 409 -1.03 1.94 14.62
CA ALA A 409 -1.36 2.23 16.02
C ALA A 409 -2.46 1.30 16.57
N ARG A 410 -3.51 1.04 15.77
CA ARG A 410 -4.61 0.12 16.13
C ARG A 410 -4.16 -1.32 16.28
N THR A 411 -3.23 -1.77 15.43
CA THR A 411 -2.65 -3.12 15.53
C THR A 411 -1.80 -3.26 16.79
N ALA A 412 -1.02 -2.25 17.16
CA ALA A 412 -0.28 -2.26 18.42
C ALA A 412 -1.20 -2.32 19.65
N GLU A 413 -2.33 -1.64 19.62
CA GLU A 413 -3.37 -1.74 20.66
C GLU A 413 -3.95 -3.16 20.73
N ALA A 414 -4.28 -3.74 19.57
CA ALA A 414 -4.81 -5.10 19.48
C ALA A 414 -3.82 -6.13 20.03
N LEU A 415 -2.54 -6.04 19.66
CA LEU A 415 -1.47 -6.91 20.17
C LEU A 415 -1.37 -6.85 21.70
N ALA A 416 -1.39 -5.66 22.27
CA ALA A 416 -1.33 -5.49 23.73
C ALA A 416 -2.55 -6.11 24.46
N GLY A 417 -3.72 -6.14 23.80
CA GLY A 417 -4.91 -6.82 24.31
C GLY A 417 -4.84 -8.34 24.12
N ASP A 418 -4.51 -8.79 22.90
CA ASP A 418 -4.57 -10.20 22.49
C ASP A 418 -3.47 -11.08 23.14
N LEU A 419 -2.35 -10.48 23.56
CA LEU A 419 -1.20 -11.18 24.14
C LEU A 419 -1.15 -11.11 25.69
N ARG A 420 -2.17 -10.57 26.35
CA ARG A 420 -2.23 -10.57 27.82
C ARG A 420 -2.37 -11.98 28.38
N PRO A 421 -1.63 -12.32 29.46
CA PRO A 421 -1.64 -13.68 30.03
C PRO A 421 -3.03 -14.16 30.53
N ASP A 422 -3.92 -13.24 30.90
CA ASP A 422 -5.19 -13.54 31.56
C ASP A 422 -6.39 -13.70 30.62
N ASP A 423 -6.23 -13.51 29.30
CA ASP A 423 -7.34 -13.59 28.35
C ASP A 423 -7.28 -14.89 27.53
N VAL A 424 -7.94 -15.95 28.05
CA VAL A 424 -8.08 -17.27 27.39
C VAL A 424 -8.94 -17.19 26.11
N ARG A 425 -9.49 -16.03 25.77
CA ARG A 425 -10.29 -15.85 24.56
C ARG A 425 -9.38 -15.43 23.42
N ARG A 426 -8.98 -16.41 22.60
CA ARG A 426 -8.28 -16.15 21.32
C ARG A 426 -9.15 -15.23 20.46
N PRO A 427 -8.65 -14.05 20.04
CA PRO A 427 -9.38 -13.19 19.13
C PRO A 427 -9.58 -13.90 17.80
N HIS A 428 -10.81 -13.93 17.32
CA HIS A 428 -11.14 -14.48 16.00
C HIS A 428 -11.19 -13.34 15.00
N TRP A 429 -10.46 -13.52 13.88
CA TRP A 429 -10.61 -12.67 12.71
C TRP A 429 -12.08 -12.63 12.27
N THR A 430 -12.63 -11.44 12.18
CA THR A 430 -13.96 -11.23 11.61
C THR A 430 -13.79 -10.75 10.18
N ARG A 431 -14.32 -11.53 9.23
CA ARG A 431 -14.29 -11.16 7.82
C ARG A 431 -14.87 -9.76 7.63
N PRO A 432 -14.19 -8.85 6.89
CA PRO A 432 -14.77 -7.58 6.49
C PRO A 432 -16.13 -7.80 5.83
N ARG A 433 -17.11 -6.96 6.16
CA ARG A 433 -18.46 -7.09 5.61
C ARG A 433 -18.46 -6.82 4.12
N PRO A 434 -19.26 -7.53 3.30
CA PRO A 434 -19.47 -7.13 1.92
C PRO A 434 -20.16 -5.76 1.91
N THR A 435 -19.62 -4.83 1.12
CA THR A 435 -20.24 -3.54 0.85
C THR A 435 -21.66 -3.76 0.30
N ARG A 436 -22.66 -3.12 0.87
CA ARG A 436 -23.97 -3.03 0.22
C ARG A 436 -23.77 -2.20 -1.05
N ALA A 437 -23.96 -2.83 -2.21
CA ALA A 437 -24.09 -2.10 -3.46
C ALA A 437 -25.13 -1.00 -3.27
N GLY A 438 -24.72 0.26 -3.52
CA GLY A 438 -25.52 1.43 -3.23
C GLY A 438 -26.93 1.35 -3.82
N ALA A 439 -27.91 1.38 -2.96
CA ALA A 439 -29.21 1.91 -3.33
C ALA A 439 -29.00 3.42 -3.55
N ALA A 440 -29.32 3.87 -4.76
CA ALA A 440 -29.25 5.27 -5.16
C ALA A 440 -29.95 6.15 -4.11
N ALA A 441 -29.17 6.92 -3.36
CA ALA A 441 -29.69 7.98 -2.52
C ALA A 441 -29.87 9.23 -3.37
N THR A 442 -31.00 9.28 -4.09
CA THR A 442 -31.66 10.54 -4.42
C THR A 442 -32.66 10.79 -3.30
N ALA A 443 -32.26 11.54 -2.29
CA ALA A 443 -33.21 12.08 -1.33
C ALA A 443 -32.78 13.49 -0.92
N ASP A 444 -33.65 14.41 -1.17
CA ASP A 444 -33.73 15.83 -0.86
C ASP A 444 -32.99 16.25 0.43
N LEU A 445 -32.11 17.23 0.28
CA LEU A 445 -31.66 18.11 1.34
C LEU A 445 -32.76 19.12 1.67
N ARG A 446 -33.54 18.87 2.70
CA ARG A 446 -34.22 19.92 3.45
C ARG A 446 -33.60 20.03 4.84
N ALA A 447 -33.04 21.21 5.10
CA ALA A 447 -32.61 21.65 6.41
C ALA A 447 -33.86 21.72 7.34
N ASP A 448 -33.72 21.16 8.53
CA ASP A 448 -34.34 21.78 9.70
C ASP A 448 -33.53 21.44 10.97
N GLY A 449 -33.33 22.46 11.80
CA GLY A 449 -32.56 22.41 13.01
C GLY A 449 -33.42 21.99 14.21
N THR A 450 -32.74 21.62 15.22
CA THR A 450 -32.95 21.71 16.69
C THR A 450 -32.70 20.40 17.44
N ASP A 451 -31.66 20.47 18.19
CA ASP A 451 -31.57 20.31 19.68
C ASP A 451 -31.77 18.93 20.34
N ARG A 452 -30.68 18.57 21.06
CA ARG A 452 -30.61 17.93 22.40
C ARG A 452 -30.63 16.41 22.58
N THR A 453 -29.62 16.09 23.37
CA THR A 453 -29.51 15.06 24.43
C THR A 453 -29.00 13.68 24.07
N HIS A 454 -27.79 13.41 24.59
CA HIS A 454 -27.23 12.06 24.76
C HIS A 454 -28.08 11.17 25.62
N PRO A 455 -28.15 9.88 25.37
CA PRO A 455 -28.14 8.89 26.41
C PRO A 455 -26.94 7.93 26.33
N ALA A 456 -26.52 7.47 27.49
CA ALA A 456 -25.42 6.58 27.80
C ALA A 456 -25.57 5.17 27.16
N PRO A 457 -24.46 4.40 27.08
CA PRO A 457 -24.43 3.12 26.34
C PRO A 457 -25.15 2.02 27.11
N THR A 458 -26.16 1.42 26.49
CA THR A 458 -26.79 0.19 26.97
C THR A 458 -26.02 -1.06 26.52
N ARG A 459 -25.78 -1.92 27.51
CA ARG A 459 -25.20 -3.26 27.39
C ARG A 459 -26.02 -4.17 26.47
N GLY A 460 -25.31 -4.94 25.63
CA GLY A 460 -25.70 -6.29 25.28
C GLY A 460 -26.56 -6.47 24.04
N VAL A 461 -25.92 -6.51 22.84
CA VAL A 461 -26.53 -7.16 21.67
C VAL A 461 -25.72 -8.41 21.34
N ARG A 462 -26.33 -9.58 21.55
CA ARG A 462 -25.83 -10.87 21.06
C ARG A 462 -25.79 -10.82 19.53
N ARG A 463 -24.60 -10.87 18.95
CA ARG A 463 -24.42 -10.93 17.49
C ARG A 463 -24.62 -12.36 17.00
N HIS A 464 -25.65 -12.58 16.20
CA HIS A 464 -25.81 -13.78 15.38
C HIS A 464 -24.74 -13.80 14.27
N PRO A 465 -24.16 -14.96 13.93
CA PRO A 465 -23.24 -15.05 12.77
C PRO A 465 -24.01 -14.76 11.49
N ALA A 466 -23.63 -13.68 10.80
CA ALA A 466 -24.20 -13.33 9.50
C ALA A 466 -23.85 -14.43 8.47
N ARG A 467 -24.87 -14.93 7.79
CA ARG A 467 -24.74 -15.84 6.65
C ARG A 467 -23.90 -15.20 5.55
N LEU A 468 -22.97 -15.95 4.99
CA LEU A 468 -22.16 -15.61 3.82
C LEU A 468 -23.06 -15.17 2.66
N ALA A 469 -23.00 -13.89 2.27
CA ALA A 469 -23.46 -13.48 0.96
C ALA A 469 -22.49 -14.06 -0.09
N SER A 470 -22.99 -14.56 -1.18
CA SER A 470 -22.52 -15.36 -2.29
C SER A 470 -21.13 -15.10 -2.90
N GLY A 471 -20.07 -14.92 -2.12
CA GLY A 471 -18.70 -14.87 -2.58
C GLY A 471 -17.81 -15.70 -1.66
N GLY A 472 -17.57 -16.95 -2.00
CA GLY A 472 -16.64 -17.82 -1.27
C GLY A 472 -15.21 -17.30 -1.33
N VAL A 473 -14.33 -17.82 -0.44
CA VAL A 473 -12.87 -17.64 -0.61
C VAL A 473 -12.45 -18.54 -1.77
N LEU A 474 -11.91 -17.94 -2.82
CA LEU A 474 -11.42 -18.63 -4.00
C LEU A 474 -10.08 -19.30 -3.71
N THR A 475 -9.75 -20.32 -4.49
CA THR A 475 -8.50 -21.08 -4.30
C THR A 475 -7.55 -20.81 -5.46
N LEU A 476 -6.34 -20.35 -5.13
CA LEU A 476 -5.28 -20.20 -6.13
C LEU A 476 -4.81 -21.57 -6.60
N PRO A 477 -4.60 -21.78 -7.91
CA PRO A 477 -4.09 -23.02 -8.45
C PRO A 477 -2.67 -23.30 -7.94
N ASP A 478 -2.37 -24.58 -7.64
CA ASP A 478 -1.00 -24.99 -7.34
C ASP A 478 -0.14 -24.93 -8.62
N PRO A 479 1.13 -24.49 -8.50
CA PRO A 479 2.03 -24.47 -9.64
C PRO A 479 2.30 -25.89 -10.16
N ALA A 480 2.18 -26.09 -11.48
CA ALA A 480 2.61 -27.32 -12.13
C ALA A 480 4.14 -27.53 -11.98
N GLY A 481 4.58 -28.79 -11.85
CA GLY A 481 5.96 -29.19 -11.55
C GLY A 481 7.06 -28.68 -12.51
N ALA A 482 7.80 -29.49 -13.22
CA ALA A 482 8.95 -29.13 -14.06
C ALA A 482 8.64 -28.01 -15.08
N GLY A 483 9.18 -26.78 -14.86
CA GLY A 483 8.91 -25.61 -15.69
C GLY A 483 10.18 -24.86 -16.13
N VAL A 484 9.98 -23.82 -16.95
CA VAL A 484 11.03 -22.91 -17.39
C VAL A 484 11.60 -22.13 -16.19
N PRO A 485 12.93 -21.99 -16.06
CA PRO A 485 13.52 -21.16 -15.00
C PRO A 485 12.95 -19.74 -15.00
N PHE A 486 12.77 -19.17 -13.81
CA PHE A 486 12.32 -17.79 -13.66
C PHE A 486 13.40 -16.81 -14.15
N ASP A 487 12.99 -15.86 -14.95
CA ASP A 487 13.75 -14.69 -15.36
C ASP A 487 12.96 -13.44 -15.00
N ARG A 488 13.54 -12.53 -14.17
CA ARG A 488 12.85 -11.37 -13.63
C ARG A 488 12.40 -10.40 -14.73
N GLN A 489 13.24 -10.12 -15.72
CA GLN A 489 12.90 -9.17 -16.78
C GLN A 489 11.79 -9.69 -17.68
N ALA A 490 11.90 -10.96 -18.09
CA ALA A 490 10.86 -11.63 -18.89
C ALA A 490 9.53 -11.76 -18.14
N PHE A 491 9.59 -11.99 -16.81
CA PHE A 491 8.42 -11.99 -15.93
C PHE A 491 7.76 -10.61 -15.84
N GLN A 492 8.54 -9.55 -15.58
CA GLN A 492 8.03 -8.18 -15.49
C GLN A 492 7.41 -7.72 -16.82
N ALA A 493 8.05 -8.03 -17.96
CA ALA A 493 7.50 -7.74 -19.27
C ALA A 493 6.17 -8.46 -19.51
N ALA A 494 6.05 -9.74 -19.10
CA ALA A 494 4.80 -10.48 -19.18
C ALA A 494 3.70 -9.89 -18.31
N MET A 495 4.01 -9.50 -17.06
CA MET A 495 3.07 -8.84 -16.15
C MET A 495 2.57 -7.50 -16.72
N TRP A 496 3.47 -6.71 -17.31
CA TRP A 496 3.09 -5.45 -17.96
C TRP A 496 2.13 -5.67 -19.12
N ALA A 497 2.47 -6.63 -20.01
CA ALA A 497 1.68 -6.92 -21.19
C ALA A 497 0.29 -7.52 -20.87
N GLY A 498 0.19 -8.43 -19.86
CA GLY A 498 -1.04 -9.16 -19.59
C GLY A 498 -1.88 -8.60 -18.42
N ALA A 499 -1.24 -7.97 -17.43
CA ALA A 499 -1.90 -7.44 -16.23
C ALA A 499 -1.50 -5.99 -15.93
N GLY A 500 -1.14 -5.21 -16.95
CA GLY A 500 -0.81 -3.79 -16.86
C GLY A 500 -2.04 -2.90 -16.71
N VAL A 501 -1.97 -1.69 -17.29
CA VAL A 501 -3.03 -0.68 -17.22
C VAL A 501 -4.25 -1.07 -18.07
N LEU A 502 -4.03 -1.58 -19.29
CA LEU A 502 -5.06 -2.12 -20.17
C LEU A 502 -4.97 -3.64 -20.16
N ARG A 503 -6.09 -4.32 -19.96
CA ARG A 503 -6.19 -5.77 -19.83
C ARG A 503 -7.31 -6.31 -20.73
N ASP A 504 -7.21 -7.58 -21.11
CA ASP A 504 -8.30 -8.32 -21.74
C ASP A 504 -8.26 -9.80 -21.30
N GLY A 505 -9.35 -10.55 -21.54
CA GLY A 505 -9.47 -11.95 -21.10
C GLY A 505 -8.40 -12.83 -21.70
N SER A 506 -8.13 -12.70 -22.98
CA SER A 506 -7.17 -13.54 -23.70
C SER A 506 -5.74 -13.31 -23.24
N GLY A 507 -5.34 -12.04 -23.03
CA GLY A 507 -4.05 -11.65 -22.48
C GLY A 507 -3.85 -12.15 -21.04
N LEU A 508 -4.89 -12.05 -20.20
CA LEU A 508 -4.86 -12.56 -18.83
C LEU A 508 -4.78 -14.10 -18.77
N GLU A 509 -5.52 -14.82 -19.62
CA GLU A 509 -5.42 -16.29 -19.72
C GLU A 509 -4.01 -16.71 -20.16
N ALA A 510 -3.47 -16.10 -21.20
CA ALA A 510 -2.11 -16.34 -21.66
C ALA A 510 -1.07 -16.06 -20.55
N LEU A 511 -1.24 -14.98 -19.80
CA LEU A 511 -0.40 -14.65 -18.66
C LEU A 511 -0.48 -15.73 -17.56
N VAL A 512 -1.68 -16.13 -17.15
CA VAL A 512 -1.87 -17.19 -16.13
C VAL A 512 -1.16 -18.46 -16.55
N HIS A 513 -1.32 -18.90 -17.82
CA HIS A 513 -0.64 -20.08 -18.33
C HIS A 513 0.89 -19.91 -18.36
N ARG A 514 1.38 -18.77 -18.79
CA ARG A 514 2.82 -18.46 -18.82
C ARG A 514 3.41 -18.50 -17.41
N LEU A 515 2.77 -17.85 -16.43
CA LEU A 515 3.26 -17.82 -15.05
C LEU A 515 3.18 -19.19 -14.38
N ALA A 516 2.17 -20.01 -14.68
CA ALA A 516 2.07 -21.37 -14.18
C ALA A 516 3.24 -22.26 -14.64
N ALA A 517 3.76 -22.03 -15.85
CA ALA A 517 4.90 -22.75 -16.42
C ALA A 517 6.26 -22.36 -15.84
N LEU A 518 6.37 -21.25 -15.11
CA LEU A 518 7.64 -20.81 -14.51
C LEU A 518 7.98 -21.62 -13.27
N ARG A 519 9.25 -22.03 -13.14
CA ARG A 519 9.81 -22.66 -11.95
C ARG A 519 10.47 -21.60 -11.07
N PRO A 520 10.09 -21.47 -9.78
CA PRO A 520 10.73 -20.53 -8.88
C PRO A 520 12.21 -20.87 -8.63
N PRO A 521 13.07 -19.89 -8.33
CA PRO A 521 14.45 -20.16 -7.91
C PRO A 521 14.49 -20.99 -6.62
N GLY A 522 15.38 -22.00 -6.58
CA GLY A 522 15.58 -22.86 -5.41
C GLY A 522 16.67 -22.36 -4.43
N ALA A 523 17.48 -21.37 -4.82
CA ALA A 523 18.55 -20.85 -3.99
C ALA A 523 18.02 -20.05 -2.78
N LEU A 524 18.80 -20.05 -1.68
CA LEU A 524 18.54 -19.27 -0.46
C LEU A 524 19.38 -17.98 -0.45
N SER A 525 19.37 -17.24 -1.54
CA SER A 525 19.92 -15.88 -1.59
C SER A 525 18.80 -14.85 -1.62
N ARG A 526 19.06 -13.62 -1.17
CA ARG A 526 18.08 -12.53 -1.19
C ARG A 526 17.41 -12.38 -2.58
N PRO A 527 18.14 -12.29 -3.71
CA PRO A 527 17.50 -12.19 -5.03
C PRO A 527 16.59 -13.38 -5.37
N ALA A 528 17.01 -14.59 -5.04
CA ALA A 528 16.22 -15.79 -5.32
C ALA A 528 14.92 -15.86 -4.49
N VAL A 529 14.97 -15.44 -3.22
CA VAL A 529 13.77 -15.35 -2.36
C VAL A 529 12.83 -14.26 -2.88
N GLU A 530 13.35 -13.10 -3.28
CA GLU A 530 12.57 -12.02 -3.90
C GLU A 530 11.87 -12.49 -5.18
N ASP A 531 12.59 -13.18 -6.07
CA ASP A 531 12.05 -13.72 -7.32
C ASP A 531 10.96 -14.77 -7.09
N ARG A 532 11.15 -15.66 -6.09
CA ARG A 532 10.12 -16.60 -5.66
C ARG A 532 8.87 -15.88 -5.15
N ASN A 533 9.04 -14.80 -4.40
CA ASN A 533 7.94 -14.01 -3.87
C ASN A 533 7.21 -13.25 -4.98
N LEU A 534 7.94 -12.61 -5.90
CA LEU A 534 7.37 -11.97 -7.09
C LEU A 534 6.52 -12.94 -7.92
N LEU A 535 7.05 -14.15 -8.19
CA LEU A 535 6.28 -15.16 -8.93
C LEU A 535 5.02 -15.59 -8.18
N THR A 536 5.08 -15.74 -6.84
CA THR A 536 3.92 -16.10 -6.01
C THR A 536 2.84 -15.02 -6.08
N VAL A 537 3.21 -13.75 -5.89
CA VAL A 537 2.26 -12.62 -5.92
C VAL A 537 1.77 -12.37 -7.35
N GLY A 538 2.63 -12.44 -8.37
CA GLY A 538 2.24 -12.25 -9.76
C GLY A 538 1.20 -13.27 -10.24
N ARG A 539 1.34 -14.54 -9.85
CA ARG A 539 0.32 -15.58 -10.09
C ARG A 539 -1.02 -15.24 -9.45
N ALA A 540 -1.00 -14.73 -8.22
CA ALA A 540 -2.22 -14.36 -7.50
C ALA A 540 -2.88 -13.12 -8.13
N VAL A 541 -2.10 -12.11 -8.54
CA VAL A 541 -2.59 -10.92 -9.26
C VAL A 541 -3.22 -11.31 -10.60
N ALA A 542 -2.55 -12.16 -11.39
CA ALA A 542 -3.04 -12.60 -12.69
C ALA A 542 -4.36 -13.40 -12.55
N ALA A 543 -4.43 -14.32 -11.58
CA ALA A 543 -5.63 -15.11 -11.31
C ALA A 543 -6.80 -14.23 -10.85
N ALA A 544 -6.56 -13.27 -9.96
CA ALA A 544 -7.57 -12.33 -9.48
C ALA A 544 -8.07 -11.43 -10.62
N ALA A 545 -7.18 -10.90 -11.46
CA ALA A 545 -7.52 -10.08 -12.61
C ALA A 545 -8.33 -10.84 -13.66
N LEU A 546 -7.99 -12.10 -13.94
CA LEU A 546 -8.75 -12.95 -14.86
C LEU A 546 -10.16 -13.24 -14.32
N HIS A 547 -10.27 -13.47 -13.02
CA HIS A 547 -11.56 -13.80 -12.36
C HIS A 547 -12.55 -12.63 -12.39
N ARG A 548 -12.07 -11.38 -12.27
CA ARG A 548 -12.94 -10.18 -12.31
C ARG A 548 -13.25 -9.82 -13.76
N THR A 549 -14.48 -10.09 -14.19
CA THR A 549 -14.96 -9.85 -15.56
C THR A 549 -15.77 -8.54 -15.67
N GLU A 550 -15.27 -7.47 -15.08
CA GLU A 550 -15.79 -6.10 -15.16
C GLU A 550 -14.61 -5.12 -15.18
N SER A 551 -14.87 -3.85 -15.51
CA SER A 551 -13.91 -2.75 -15.30
C SER A 551 -14.31 -1.91 -14.10
N ARG A 552 -13.33 -1.68 -13.17
CA ARG A 552 -13.58 -0.90 -11.95
C ARG A 552 -12.27 -0.31 -11.42
N GLY A 553 -12.20 1.02 -11.29
CA GLY A 553 -11.01 1.71 -10.79
C GLY A 553 -9.76 1.32 -11.58
N ALA A 554 -8.72 0.87 -10.86
CA ALA A 554 -7.45 0.48 -11.45
C ALA A 554 -7.48 -0.85 -12.25
N HIS A 555 -8.55 -1.63 -12.15
CA HIS A 555 -8.74 -2.83 -12.97
C HIS A 555 -9.61 -2.50 -14.18
N PHE A 556 -8.99 -2.37 -15.35
CA PHE A 556 -9.68 -2.07 -16.59
C PHE A 556 -9.52 -3.21 -17.61
N ARG A 557 -10.66 -3.76 -18.05
CA ARG A 557 -10.79 -4.83 -19.04
C ARG A 557 -11.41 -4.28 -20.32
N GLU A 558 -10.67 -4.28 -21.42
CA GLU A 558 -11.16 -3.80 -22.73
C GLU A 558 -12.32 -4.65 -23.27
N ASP A 559 -12.32 -5.93 -22.96
CA ASP A 559 -13.39 -6.88 -23.29
C ASP A 559 -14.60 -6.82 -22.31
N CYS A 560 -14.45 -6.17 -21.15
CA CYS A 560 -15.51 -5.97 -20.16
C CYS A 560 -15.44 -4.53 -19.60
N PRO A 561 -15.70 -3.48 -20.42
CA PRO A 561 -15.37 -2.09 -20.08
C PRO A 561 -16.30 -1.45 -19.05
N VAL A 562 -17.43 -2.10 -18.71
CA VAL A 562 -18.48 -1.53 -17.85
C VAL A 562 -18.42 -2.15 -16.45
N PRO A 563 -18.57 -1.35 -15.37
CA PRO A 563 -18.69 -1.89 -14.03
C PRO A 563 -20.04 -2.59 -13.83
N GLU A 564 -20.02 -3.76 -13.20
CA GLU A 564 -21.25 -4.51 -12.87
C GLU A 564 -21.63 -4.28 -11.40
N SER A 565 -22.87 -3.81 -11.15
CA SER A 565 -23.36 -3.57 -9.77
C SER A 565 -23.39 -4.84 -8.91
N VAL A 566 -23.66 -6.00 -9.51
CA VAL A 566 -23.72 -7.30 -8.82
C VAL A 566 -22.32 -7.78 -8.38
N ARG A 567 -21.25 -7.30 -9.05
CA ARG A 567 -19.86 -7.65 -8.79
C ARG A 567 -19.08 -6.59 -8.01
N ALA A 568 -19.75 -5.53 -7.55
CA ALA A 568 -19.17 -4.46 -6.74
C ALA A 568 -18.75 -4.95 -5.34
N GLY A 569 -18.04 -6.07 -5.25
CA GLY A 569 -17.60 -6.67 -4.00
C GLY A 569 -16.10 -6.95 -4.02
N ARG A 570 -15.53 -7.06 -2.82
CA ARG A 570 -14.16 -7.49 -2.63
C ARG A 570 -13.99 -8.97 -3.01
N THR A 571 -12.87 -9.32 -3.63
CA THR A 571 -12.48 -10.71 -3.93
C THR A 571 -11.54 -11.23 -2.86
N PHE A 572 -11.73 -12.48 -2.44
CA PHE A 572 -10.92 -13.13 -1.39
C PHE A 572 -10.34 -14.43 -1.91
N TRP A 573 -9.04 -14.63 -1.70
CA TRP A 573 -8.29 -15.76 -2.19
C TRP A 573 -7.47 -16.41 -1.08
N ARG A 574 -7.21 -17.70 -1.19
CA ARG A 574 -6.23 -18.41 -0.38
C ARG A 574 -5.54 -19.48 -1.23
N ARG A 575 -4.35 -19.90 -0.82
CA ARG A 575 -3.71 -21.05 -1.42
C ARG A 575 -4.47 -22.34 -1.06
N ALA A 576 -4.52 -23.31 -1.99
CA ALA A 576 -5.01 -24.64 -1.69
C ALA A 576 -4.22 -25.23 -0.50
N ARG A 577 -4.88 -25.81 0.47
CA ARG A 577 -4.19 -26.58 1.50
C ARG A 577 -3.71 -27.87 0.83
N SER A 578 -2.41 -28.02 0.64
CA SER A 578 -1.84 -29.35 0.40
C SER A 578 -2.20 -30.24 1.58
N ALA A 579 -2.71 -31.45 1.31
CA ALA A 579 -2.96 -32.42 2.37
C ALA A 579 -1.69 -32.57 3.24
N PRO A 580 -1.81 -32.68 4.58
CA PRO A 580 -0.65 -32.85 5.43
C PRO A 580 0.13 -34.07 4.94
N ARG A 581 1.34 -33.85 4.45
CA ARG A 581 2.27 -34.95 4.24
C ARG A 581 2.57 -35.50 5.65
N ASN A 582 2.07 -36.68 5.96
CA ASN A 582 2.43 -37.44 7.16
C ASN A 582 3.95 -37.74 7.09
N GLY A 583 4.73 -36.87 7.68
CA GLY A 583 6.17 -36.99 7.80
C GLY A 583 6.61 -36.20 9.02
N HIS A 584 7.05 -36.91 10.06
CA HIS A 584 7.71 -36.29 11.20
C HIS A 584 8.83 -35.39 10.72
N LEU A 585 8.78 -34.10 11.04
CA LEU A 585 9.93 -33.23 10.95
C LEU A 585 10.94 -33.70 12.01
N PRO A 586 12.18 -34.06 11.64
CA PRO A 586 13.19 -34.37 12.62
C PRO A 586 13.55 -33.12 13.43
N THR A 587 13.94 -33.34 14.69
CA THR A 587 14.36 -32.29 15.61
C THR A 587 15.63 -31.59 15.12
N PRO A 588 15.85 -30.29 15.43
CA PRO A 588 16.94 -29.46 14.87
C PRO A 588 18.38 -29.97 15.11
N SER A 589 18.56 -30.98 15.97
CA SER A 589 19.87 -31.51 16.33
C SER A 589 20.48 -32.51 15.33
N THR A 590 19.75 -32.88 14.24
CA THR A 590 20.18 -33.93 13.30
C THR A 590 20.41 -33.47 11.87
N TYR A 591 20.36 -32.16 11.59
CA TYR A 591 20.59 -31.68 10.23
C TYR A 591 22.06 -31.35 9.97
N THR A 592 22.67 -32.05 9.01
CA THR A 592 23.89 -31.60 8.35
C THR A 592 23.52 -30.63 7.22
N HIS A 593 24.45 -29.78 6.83
CA HIS A 593 24.23 -28.72 5.82
C HIS A 593 23.67 -29.21 4.48
N ASN A 594 23.89 -30.47 4.10
CA ASN A 594 23.42 -31.08 2.84
C ASN A 594 21.96 -31.54 2.89
N ASP A 595 21.44 -32.03 4.01
CA ASP A 595 20.08 -32.59 4.10
C ASP A 595 18.98 -31.52 3.98
N MET A 596 19.32 -30.25 4.27
CA MET A 596 18.40 -29.13 4.19
C MET A 596 18.18 -28.65 2.76
N PHE A 597 19.18 -28.79 1.88
CA PHE A 597 19.09 -28.39 0.47
C PHE A 597 18.15 -29.28 -0.35
N GLU A 598 18.14 -30.60 -0.13
CA GLU A 598 17.28 -31.52 -0.87
C GLU A 598 15.79 -31.36 -0.55
N ARG A 599 15.44 -30.92 0.68
CA ARG A 599 14.03 -30.77 1.08
C ARG A 599 13.39 -29.44 0.68
N ILE A 600 14.20 -28.38 0.51
CA ILE A 600 13.71 -27.08 0.04
C ILE A 600 13.48 -27.10 -1.49
N SER A 601 14.19 -27.96 -2.23
CA SER A 601 13.97 -28.17 -3.67
C SER A 601 12.67 -28.93 -3.98
N ALA A 602 12.01 -29.53 -2.98
CA ALA A 602 10.78 -30.30 -3.13
C ALA A 602 9.50 -29.54 -2.68
N CYS A 603 9.64 -28.28 -2.23
CA CYS A 603 8.58 -27.32 -1.97
C CYS A 603 8.70 -26.16 -2.96
#